data_f890a444204f40c776a7ea482fb6e614
#
_entry.id   f890a444204f40c776a7ea482fb6e614
#
_cell.length_a   1.000
_cell.length_b   1.000
_cell.length_c   1.000
_cell.angle_alpha   90.00
_cell.angle_beta   90.00
_cell.angle_gamma   90.00
#
_symmetry.space_group_name_H-M   'P 1'
#
loop_
_entity.id
_entity.type
_entity.pdbx_description
1 polymer ?
#
loop_
_entity_poly.entity_id
_entity_poly.type
_entity_poly.pdbx_seq_one_letter_code
_entity_poly.pdbx_strand_id
1 'polypeptide(L)'
;MNTGRDLLINIAEGNQQAFCNLFELFKQKVYSYSYHFTRSSFTAEEITQEVFMKIWVSRESMAAVENLDAWISTVTRNLCFNYLKKMALEKRLNRVIAQKDVTAEENVDQYIAYKDQLSLLDAALDQLSPQQKLIFRLNRDQGLKNEEIAHRLNLSPNTVKTHLVIALRKIRHFLKTHASHIIVLLLLLSKKIWL
;
A
#
# COMPACT_ATOMS: atom_id res chain seq x y z
N MET A 1 30.19 -0.99 -10.37
CA MET A 1 29.18 -1.02 -11.48
C MET A 1 27.81 -0.88 -10.84
N ASN A 2 27.10 0.18 -11.13
CA ASN A 2 25.82 0.50 -10.47
C ASN A 2 24.67 -0.08 -11.30
N THR A 3 24.60 -1.41 -11.38
CA THR A 3 23.73 -2.19 -12.26
C THR A 3 22.22 -1.82 -12.14
N GLY A 4 21.79 -1.37 -10.98
CA GLY A 4 20.39 -0.99 -10.76
C GLY A 4 20.02 0.37 -11.36
N ARG A 5 20.94 1.35 -11.33
CA ARG A 5 20.69 2.68 -11.87
C ARG A 5 20.71 2.68 -13.39
N ASP A 6 21.64 1.93 -13.99
CA ASP A 6 21.72 1.77 -15.44
C ASP A 6 20.46 1.10 -16.00
N LEU A 7 19.90 0.12 -15.26
CA LEU A 7 18.63 -0.54 -15.59
C LEU A 7 17.48 0.49 -15.62
N LEU A 8 17.40 1.37 -14.62
CA LEU A 8 16.33 2.37 -14.53
C LEU A 8 16.44 3.44 -15.63
N ILE A 9 17.66 3.85 -15.99
CA ILE A 9 17.89 4.78 -17.09
C ILE A 9 17.42 4.16 -18.41
N ASN A 10 17.82 2.93 -18.71
CA ASN A 10 17.39 2.22 -19.92
C ASN A 10 15.86 2.07 -19.98
N ILE A 11 15.20 1.79 -18.85
CA ILE A 11 13.73 1.70 -18.79
C ILE A 11 13.12 3.08 -19.08
N ALA A 12 13.68 4.16 -18.54
CA ALA A 12 13.20 5.52 -18.76
C ALA A 12 13.29 5.90 -20.27
N GLU A 13 14.29 5.40 -20.96
CA GLU A 13 14.47 5.55 -22.42
C GLU A 13 13.57 4.62 -23.24
N GLY A 14 12.76 3.79 -22.60
CA GLY A 14 11.82 2.89 -23.27
C GLY A 14 12.40 1.56 -23.72
N ASN A 15 13.57 1.16 -23.20
CA ASN A 15 14.18 -0.12 -23.53
C ASN A 15 13.35 -1.30 -22.97
N GLN A 16 12.71 -2.03 -23.88
CA GLN A 16 11.85 -3.17 -23.54
C GLN A 16 12.63 -4.33 -22.89
N GLN A 17 13.87 -4.58 -23.34
CA GLN A 17 14.67 -5.66 -22.78
C GLN A 17 15.05 -5.36 -21.31
N ALA A 18 15.39 -4.11 -21.00
CA ALA A 18 15.63 -3.66 -19.64
C ALA A 18 14.38 -3.83 -18.77
N PHE A 19 13.21 -3.52 -19.31
CA PHE A 19 11.95 -3.73 -18.61
C PHE A 19 11.66 -5.22 -18.39
N CYS A 20 11.87 -6.09 -19.36
CA CYS A 20 11.74 -7.54 -19.19
C CYS A 20 12.68 -8.07 -18.11
N ASN A 21 13.92 -7.60 -18.07
CA ASN A 21 14.88 -7.98 -17.04
C ASN A 21 14.39 -7.56 -15.63
N LEU A 22 13.85 -6.36 -15.51
CA LEU A 22 13.25 -5.89 -14.24
C LEU A 22 12.04 -6.74 -13.84
N PHE A 23 11.17 -7.06 -14.79
CA PHE A 23 10.01 -7.93 -14.54
C PHE A 23 10.46 -9.28 -13.98
N GLU A 24 11.42 -9.95 -14.62
CA GLU A 24 11.93 -11.25 -14.16
C GLU A 24 12.51 -11.17 -12.75
N LEU A 25 13.24 -10.10 -12.40
CA LEU A 25 13.84 -9.91 -11.09
C LEU A 25 12.81 -9.73 -9.97
N PHE A 26 11.67 -9.09 -10.24
CA PHE A 26 10.73 -8.67 -9.20
C PHE A 26 9.38 -9.35 -9.24
N LYS A 27 8.98 -10.03 -10.33
CA LYS A 27 7.65 -10.64 -10.47
C LYS A 27 7.30 -11.57 -9.33
N GLN A 28 8.21 -12.47 -8.95
CA GLN A 28 7.97 -13.44 -7.88
C GLN A 28 7.80 -12.78 -6.51
N LYS A 29 8.57 -11.73 -6.25
CA LYS A 29 8.48 -10.97 -4.99
C LYS A 29 7.14 -10.24 -4.90
N VAL A 30 6.73 -9.57 -5.97
CA VAL A 30 5.45 -8.85 -6.06
C VAL A 30 4.28 -9.83 -5.93
N TYR A 31 4.31 -10.92 -6.68
CA TYR A 31 3.26 -11.96 -6.63
C TYR A 31 3.13 -12.56 -5.24
N SER A 32 4.24 -13.02 -4.64
CA SER A 32 4.20 -13.67 -3.32
C SER A 32 3.68 -12.72 -2.24
N TYR A 33 4.08 -11.46 -2.29
CA TYR A 33 3.56 -10.43 -1.39
C TYR A 33 2.05 -10.23 -1.59
N SER A 34 1.61 -10.06 -2.83
CA SER A 34 0.21 -9.85 -3.17
C SER A 34 -0.66 -11.04 -2.77
N TYR A 35 -0.21 -12.27 -3.05
CA TYR A 35 -0.89 -13.49 -2.65
C TYR A 35 -1.00 -13.65 -1.13
N HIS A 36 0.05 -13.27 -0.40
CA HIS A 36 0.01 -13.32 1.07
C HIS A 36 -1.12 -12.47 1.64
N PHE A 37 -1.38 -11.30 1.06
CA PHE A 37 -2.41 -10.37 1.52
C PHE A 37 -3.80 -10.69 0.98
N THR A 38 -3.91 -11.06 -0.28
CA THR A 38 -5.20 -11.25 -0.96
C THR A 38 -5.76 -12.66 -0.81
N ARG A 39 -4.88 -13.64 -0.56
CA ARG A 39 -5.21 -15.08 -0.54
C ARG A 39 -5.90 -15.56 -1.82
N SER A 40 -5.71 -14.85 -2.93
CA SER A 40 -6.27 -15.13 -4.25
C SER A 40 -5.15 -15.09 -5.29
N SER A 41 -4.93 -16.19 -6.01
CA SER A 41 -3.95 -16.24 -7.11
C SER A 41 -4.31 -15.26 -8.23
N PHE A 42 -5.57 -15.23 -8.62
CA PHE A 42 -6.09 -14.31 -9.62
C PHE A 42 -5.78 -12.85 -9.26
N THR A 43 -6.13 -12.43 -8.05
CA THR A 43 -5.88 -11.05 -7.59
C THR A 43 -4.38 -10.75 -7.45
N ALA A 44 -3.58 -11.73 -7.04
CA ALA A 44 -2.14 -11.55 -6.94
C ALA A 44 -1.50 -11.35 -8.32
N GLU A 45 -2.00 -12.04 -9.34
CA GLU A 45 -1.60 -11.85 -10.75
C GLU A 45 -2.01 -10.46 -11.25
N GLU A 46 -3.27 -10.04 -11.02
CA GLU A 46 -3.75 -8.70 -11.40
C GLU A 46 -2.90 -7.60 -10.77
N ILE A 47 -2.64 -7.68 -9.46
CA ILE A 47 -1.79 -6.70 -8.76
C ILE A 47 -0.37 -6.73 -9.33
N THR A 48 0.17 -7.90 -9.63
CA THR A 48 1.50 -8.02 -10.23
C THR A 48 1.54 -7.30 -11.58
N GLN A 49 0.59 -7.56 -12.46
CA GLN A 49 0.48 -6.88 -13.74
C GLN A 49 0.35 -5.36 -13.58
N GLU A 50 -0.48 -4.91 -12.65
CA GLU A 50 -0.70 -3.47 -12.41
C GLU A 50 0.56 -2.77 -11.90
N VAL A 51 1.37 -3.41 -11.03
CA VAL A 51 2.66 -2.87 -10.57
C VAL A 51 3.58 -2.62 -11.76
N PHE A 52 3.74 -3.61 -12.63
CA PHE A 52 4.65 -3.47 -13.78
C PHE A 52 4.10 -2.54 -14.85
N MET A 53 2.78 -2.50 -15.05
CA MET A 53 2.15 -1.51 -15.91
C MET A 53 2.41 -0.09 -15.40
N LYS A 54 2.31 0.16 -14.09
CA LYS A 54 2.64 1.48 -13.51
C LYS A 54 4.10 1.85 -13.74
N ILE A 55 5.03 0.92 -13.62
CA ILE A 55 6.45 1.17 -13.94
C ILE A 55 6.59 1.60 -15.39
N TRP A 56 5.97 0.88 -16.33
CA TRP A 56 6.09 1.17 -17.77
C TRP A 56 5.45 2.51 -18.14
N VAL A 57 4.27 2.80 -17.62
CA VAL A 57 3.56 4.06 -17.87
C VAL A 57 4.32 5.25 -17.30
N SER A 58 4.93 5.11 -16.11
CA SER A 58 5.71 6.17 -15.46
C SER A 58 7.22 6.05 -15.71
N ARG A 59 7.65 5.31 -16.74
CA ARG A 59 9.07 4.97 -16.99
C ARG A 59 10.01 6.17 -17.02
N GLU A 60 9.58 7.29 -17.56
CA GLU A 60 10.39 8.51 -17.64
C GLU A 60 10.81 9.02 -16.24
N SER A 61 9.96 8.80 -15.24
CA SER A 61 10.27 9.18 -13.87
C SER A 61 11.11 8.15 -13.12
N MET A 62 11.30 6.94 -13.69
CA MET A 62 12.04 5.86 -13.02
C MET A 62 13.54 6.19 -12.87
N ALA A 63 14.11 6.98 -13.74
CA ALA A 63 15.51 7.43 -13.65
C ALA A 63 15.80 8.21 -12.34
N ALA A 64 14.78 8.84 -11.74
CA ALA A 64 14.89 9.58 -10.49
C ALA A 64 14.67 8.71 -9.24
N VAL A 65 14.34 7.42 -9.40
CA VAL A 65 14.10 6.51 -8.28
C VAL A 65 15.42 6.03 -7.70
N GLU A 66 15.71 6.44 -6.48
CA GLU A 66 16.94 6.04 -5.78
C GLU A 66 16.92 4.59 -5.29
N ASN A 67 15.75 4.11 -4.85
CA ASN A 67 15.58 2.75 -4.34
C ASN A 67 14.36 2.07 -4.99
N LEU A 68 14.65 1.32 -6.06
CA LEU A 68 13.63 0.62 -6.83
C LEU A 68 12.89 -0.44 -6.00
N ASP A 69 13.59 -1.18 -5.15
CA ASP A 69 12.99 -2.21 -4.30
C ASP A 69 11.96 -1.62 -3.33
N ALA A 70 12.30 -0.50 -2.71
CA ALA A 70 11.40 0.23 -1.83
C ALA A 70 10.20 0.80 -2.60
N TRP A 71 10.43 1.30 -3.80
CA TRP A 71 9.38 1.84 -4.66
C TRP A 71 8.38 0.74 -5.06
N ILE A 72 8.85 -0.39 -5.60
CA ILE A 72 8.02 -1.54 -5.98
C ILE A 72 7.24 -2.05 -4.77
N SER A 73 7.91 -2.23 -3.64
CA SER A 73 7.26 -2.70 -2.41
C SER A 73 6.15 -1.75 -1.94
N THR A 74 6.34 -0.44 -2.10
CA THR A 74 5.34 0.58 -1.75
C THR A 74 4.14 0.52 -2.68
N VAL A 75 4.37 0.45 -4.00
CA VAL A 75 3.29 0.36 -4.99
C VAL A 75 2.50 -0.93 -4.80
N THR A 76 3.18 -2.08 -4.64
CA THR A 76 2.53 -3.38 -4.41
C THR A 76 1.63 -3.34 -3.19
N ARG A 77 2.15 -2.82 -2.08
CA ARG A 77 1.39 -2.69 -0.83
C ARG A 77 0.16 -1.81 -1.01
N ASN A 78 0.30 -0.66 -1.66
CA ASN A 78 -0.82 0.26 -1.88
C ASN A 78 -1.92 -0.40 -2.71
N LEU A 79 -1.56 -1.16 -3.74
CA LEU A 79 -2.52 -1.92 -4.55
C LEU A 79 -3.22 -3.01 -3.74
N CYS A 80 -2.49 -3.77 -2.92
CA CYS A 80 -3.10 -4.74 -2.00
C CYS A 80 -4.10 -4.08 -1.05
N PHE A 81 -3.74 -2.93 -0.47
CA PHE A 81 -4.64 -2.19 0.41
C PHE A 81 -5.90 -1.69 -0.31
N ASN A 82 -5.75 -1.15 -1.51
CA ASN A 82 -6.88 -0.69 -2.31
C ASN A 82 -7.83 -1.85 -2.65
N TYR A 83 -7.28 -3.01 -3.00
CA TYR A 83 -8.05 -4.21 -3.23
C TYR A 83 -8.83 -4.64 -1.98
N LEU A 84 -8.16 -4.75 -0.83
CA LEU A 84 -8.80 -5.13 0.42
C LEU A 84 -9.91 -4.14 0.83
N LYS A 85 -9.69 -2.83 0.62
CA LYS A 85 -10.70 -1.80 0.85
C LYS A 85 -11.91 -1.97 -0.07
N LYS A 86 -11.68 -2.26 -1.36
CA LYS A 86 -12.75 -2.53 -2.33
C LYS A 86 -13.57 -3.75 -1.93
N MET A 87 -12.91 -4.85 -1.60
CA MET A 87 -13.54 -6.09 -1.13
C MET A 87 -14.39 -5.87 0.13
N ALA A 88 -13.90 -5.06 1.06
CA ALA A 88 -14.65 -4.71 2.26
C ALA A 88 -15.92 -3.94 1.96
N LEU A 89 -15.82 -2.98 1.04
CA LEU A 89 -16.97 -2.19 0.60
C LEU A 89 -18.00 -3.04 -0.13
N GLU A 90 -17.57 -3.92 -1.05
CA GLU A 90 -18.44 -4.85 -1.78
C GLU A 90 -19.16 -5.81 -0.84
N LYS A 91 -18.44 -6.37 0.14
CA LYS A 91 -19.08 -7.21 1.18
C LYS A 91 -20.12 -6.43 2.00
N ARG A 92 -19.86 -5.16 2.29
CA ARG A 92 -20.80 -4.29 3.00
C ARG A 92 -22.05 -4.02 2.16
N LEU A 93 -21.90 -3.71 0.86
CA LEU A 93 -23.01 -3.48 -0.06
C LEU A 93 -23.85 -4.75 -0.24
N ASN A 94 -23.21 -5.89 -0.48
CA ASN A 94 -23.90 -7.17 -0.64
C ASN A 94 -24.70 -7.56 0.62
N ARG A 95 -24.26 -7.18 1.81
CA ARG A 95 -25.05 -7.40 3.04
C ARG A 95 -26.24 -6.50 3.17
N VAL A 96 -26.12 -5.23 2.79
CA VAL A 96 -27.26 -4.31 2.76
C VAL A 96 -28.33 -4.83 1.80
N ILE A 97 -27.92 -5.46 0.70
CA ILE A 97 -28.82 -6.09 -0.29
C ILE A 97 -29.37 -7.42 0.25
N ALA A 98 -28.53 -8.25 0.88
CA ALA A 98 -28.93 -9.55 1.41
C ALA A 98 -29.75 -9.48 2.70
N GLN A 99 -29.74 -8.37 3.42
CA GLN A 99 -30.66 -8.14 4.56
C GLN A 99 -32.14 -8.09 4.14
N LYS A 100 -32.43 -8.18 2.83
CA LYS A 100 -33.79 -8.43 2.31
C LYS A 100 -34.16 -9.91 2.21
N ASP A 101 -33.22 -10.84 2.33
CA ASP A 101 -33.46 -12.28 2.31
C ASP A 101 -32.57 -13.02 3.32
N VAL A 102 -33.21 -13.78 4.17
CA VAL A 102 -32.73 -14.45 5.40
C VAL A 102 -31.80 -15.62 5.10
N THR A 103 -30.89 -15.84 6.07
CA THR A 103 -30.11 -17.07 6.39
C THR A 103 -28.80 -17.32 5.64
N ALA A 104 -27.68 -17.03 6.31
CA ALA A 104 -26.44 -17.77 6.17
C ALA A 104 -25.60 -17.64 7.46
N GLU A 105 -25.62 -18.69 8.23
CA GLU A 105 -24.82 -18.93 9.43
C GLU A 105 -23.38 -19.38 9.12
N GLU A 106 -22.68 -18.81 8.16
CA GLU A 106 -21.28 -19.18 7.93
C GLU A 106 -20.40 -17.95 7.75
N ASN A 107 -19.45 -17.78 8.66
CA ASN A 107 -18.40 -16.76 8.72
C ASN A 107 -18.59 -15.56 9.67
N VAL A 108 -19.35 -15.70 10.74
CA VAL A 108 -19.47 -14.65 11.75
C VAL A 108 -18.11 -14.38 12.43
N ASP A 109 -17.32 -15.42 12.73
CA ASP A 109 -16.04 -15.27 13.45
C ASP A 109 -14.94 -14.61 12.61
N GLN A 110 -14.83 -14.94 11.33
CA GLN A 110 -13.89 -14.26 10.43
C GLN A 110 -14.30 -12.82 10.13
N TYR A 111 -15.60 -12.55 10.18
CA TYR A 111 -16.13 -11.21 9.97
C TYR A 111 -15.95 -10.33 11.20
N ILE A 112 -16.17 -10.85 12.37
CA ILE A 112 -15.94 -10.13 13.62
C ILE A 112 -14.46 -9.76 13.71
N ALA A 113 -13.55 -10.71 13.48
CA ALA A 113 -12.11 -10.46 13.47
C ALA A 113 -11.70 -9.41 12.42
N TYR A 114 -12.32 -9.39 11.25
CA TYR A 114 -12.05 -8.40 10.21
C TYR A 114 -12.65 -7.02 10.51
N LYS A 115 -13.86 -6.98 11.06
CA LYS A 115 -14.51 -5.75 11.51
C LYS A 115 -13.72 -5.10 12.65
N ASP A 116 -13.21 -5.92 13.56
CA ASP A 116 -12.35 -5.47 14.65
C ASP A 116 -11.01 -4.93 14.14
N GLN A 117 -10.45 -5.52 13.07
CA GLN A 117 -9.23 -5.02 12.43
C GLN A 117 -9.44 -3.68 11.71
N LEU A 118 -10.58 -3.50 11.03
CA LEU A 118 -10.91 -2.22 10.37
C LEU A 118 -11.22 -1.13 11.40
N SER A 119 -11.98 -1.46 12.44
CA SER A 119 -12.27 -0.53 13.53
C SER A 119 -11.00 -0.13 14.26
N LEU A 120 -10.04 -1.04 14.40
CA LEU A 120 -8.75 -0.80 15.00
C LEU A 120 -7.88 0.15 14.16
N LEU A 121 -7.93 0.01 12.83
CA LEU A 121 -7.22 0.94 11.93
C LEU A 121 -7.87 2.33 11.95
N ASP A 122 -9.19 2.41 11.91
CA ASP A 122 -9.90 3.69 12.01
C ASP A 122 -9.63 4.36 13.36
N ALA A 123 -9.66 3.62 14.45
CA ALA A 123 -9.29 4.11 15.76
C ALA A 123 -7.83 4.58 15.85
N ALA A 124 -6.91 3.90 15.16
CA ALA A 124 -5.53 4.33 15.05
C ALA A 124 -5.39 5.65 14.25
N LEU A 125 -6.19 5.82 13.20
CA LEU A 125 -6.24 7.05 12.40
C LEU A 125 -6.88 8.21 13.19
N ASP A 126 -7.76 7.93 14.13
CA ASP A 126 -8.38 8.94 15.00
C ASP A 126 -7.41 9.50 16.05
N GLN A 127 -6.27 8.83 16.28
CA GLN A 127 -5.17 9.37 17.10
C GLN A 127 -4.35 10.46 16.39
N LEU A 128 -4.57 10.64 15.09
CA LEU A 128 -3.88 11.64 14.29
C LEU A 128 -4.55 13.01 14.40
N SER A 129 -3.75 14.08 14.36
CA SER A 129 -4.32 15.42 14.17
C SER A 129 -4.99 15.50 12.78
N PRO A 130 -5.96 16.42 12.57
CA PRO A 130 -6.62 16.56 11.29
C PRO A 130 -5.64 16.72 10.12
N GLN A 131 -4.58 17.50 10.31
CA GLN A 131 -3.54 17.72 9.32
C GLN A 131 -2.71 16.45 9.05
N GLN A 132 -2.33 15.71 10.10
CA GLN A 132 -1.63 14.43 9.96
C GLN A 132 -2.49 13.39 9.22
N LYS A 133 -3.79 13.32 9.55
CA LYS A 133 -4.74 12.41 8.90
C LYS A 133 -4.92 12.76 7.42
N LEU A 134 -5.03 14.05 7.09
CA LEU A 134 -5.13 14.52 5.71
C LEU A 134 -3.87 14.17 4.91
N ILE A 135 -2.68 14.52 5.40
CA ILE A 135 -1.39 14.24 4.75
C ILE A 135 -1.21 12.74 4.57
N PHE A 136 -1.53 11.94 5.60
CA PHE A 136 -1.46 10.48 5.53
C PHE A 136 -2.39 9.91 4.45
N ARG A 137 -3.62 10.40 4.35
CA ARG A 137 -4.57 9.98 3.29
C ARG A 137 -4.11 10.38 1.90
N LEU A 138 -3.62 11.60 1.71
CA LEU A 138 -3.09 12.05 0.42
C LEU A 138 -1.93 11.16 -0.05
N ASN A 139 -1.03 10.80 0.86
CA ASN A 139 0.07 9.91 0.54
C ASN A 139 -0.38 8.46 0.31
N ARG A 140 -1.30 7.93 1.15
CA ARG A 140 -1.68 6.51 1.12
C ARG A 140 -2.78 6.19 0.13
N ASP A 141 -3.83 7.02 0.08
CA ASP A 141 -5.02 6.75 -0.73
C ASP A 141 -4.83 7.25 -2.17
N GLN A 142 -4.11 8.38 -2.34
CA GLN A 142 -3.88 9.00 -3.64
C GLN A 142 -2.47 8.78 -4.19
N GLY A 143 -1.56 8.20 -3.39
CA GLY A 143 -0.19 7.91 -3.82
C GLY A 143 0.68 9.14 -4.08
N LEU A 144 0.28 10.32 -3.58
CA LEU A 144 0.99 11.57 -3.82
C LEU A 144 2.35 11.57 -3.12
N LYS A 145 3.35 12.12 -3.80
CA LYS A 145 4.70 12.36 -3.25
C LYS A 145 4.68 13.54 -2.27
N ASN A 146 5.71 13.62 -1.44
CA ASN A 146 5.81 14.68 -0.44
C ASN A 146 5.78 16.10 -1.07
N GLU A 147 6.40 16.26 -2.25
CA GLU A 147 6.44 17.51 -3.00
C GLU A 147 5.03 17.90 -3.49
N GLU A 148 4.27 16.94 -4.01
CA GLU A 148 2.91 17.16 -4.52
C GLU A 148 1.94 17.50 -3.38
N ILE A 149 2.08 16.80 -2.23
CA ILE A 149 1.30 17.10 -1.03
C ILE A 149 1.67 18.49 -0.48
N ALA A 150 2.97 18.81 -0.46
CA ALA A 150 3.48 20.10 -0.01
C ALA A 150 2.90 21.24 -0.85
N HIS A 151 2.95 21.11 -2.17
CA HIS A 151 2.35 22.08 -3.10
C HIS A 151 0.84 22.23 -2.85
N ARG A 152 0.11 21.11 -2.74
CA ARG A 152 -1.35 21.09 -2.57
C ARG A 152 -1.81 21.71 -1.24
N LEU A 153 -1.03 21.55 -0.18
CA LEU A 153 -1.36 22.03 1.17
C LEU A 153 -0.64 23.32 1.55
N ASN A 154 0.14 23.91 0.63
CA ASN A 154 0.98 25.08 0.87
C ASN A 154 1.93 24.89 2.07
N LEU A 155 2.62 23.76 2.10
CA LEU A 155 3.59 23.35 3.12
C LEU A 155 4.97 23.13 2.51
N SER A 156 6.01 23.02 3.35
CA SER A 156 7.30 22.53 2.86
C SER A 156 7.29 21.00 2.72
N PRO A 157 8.03 20.40 1.76
CA PRO A 157 8.19 18.95 1.66
C PRO A 157 8.71 18.31 2.95
N ASN A 158 9.58 19.02 3.66
CA ASN A 158 10.11 18.57 4.94
C ASN A 158 9.04 18.57 6.05
N THR A 159 8.12 19.53 6.05
CA THR A 159 6.96 19.55 6.94
C THR A 159 6.06 18.35 6.67
N VAL A 160 5.76 18.03 5.40
CA VAL A 160 4.98 16.86 5.01
C VAL A 160 5.65 15.57 5.48
N LYS A 161 6.97 15.42 5.24
CA LYS A 161 7.75 14.27 5.71
C LYS A 161 7.66 14.12 7.23
N THR A 162 7.80 15.22 7.98
CA THR A 162 7.71 15.22 9.44
C THR A 162 6.32 14.75 9.90
N HIS A 163 5.24 15.27 9.31
CA HIS A 163 3.87 14.84 9.63
C HIS A 163 3.65 13.37 9.34
N LEU A 164 4.16 12.84 8.22
CA LEU A 164 4.06 11.40 7.89
C LEU A 164 4.81 10.53 8.91
N VAL A 165 6.01 10.93 9.31
CA VAL A 165 6.80 10.21 10.33
C VAL A 165 6.06 10.17 11.67
N ILE A 166 5.51 11.31 12.10
CA ILE A 166 4.73 11.39 13.35
C ILE A 166 3.46 10.54 13.25
N ALA A 167 2.73 10.65 12.14
CA ALA A 167 1.51 9.87 11.91
C ALA A 167 1.78 8.36 11.98
N LEU A 168 2.80 7.88 11.28
CA LEU A 168 3.20 6.48 11.30
C LEU A 168 3.65 6.00 12.67
N ARG A 169 4.36 6.85 13.43
CA ARG A 169 4.75 6.53 14.81
C ARG A 169 3.54 6.37 15.72
N LYS A 170 2.55 7.28 15.64
CA LYS A 170 1.31 7.22 16.42
C LYS A 170 0.48 5.97 16.08
N ILE A 171 0.25 5.72 14.78
CA ILE A 171 -0.47 4.53 14.31
C ILE A 171 0.22 3.27 14.83
N ARG A 172 1.54 3.17 14.67
CA ARG A 172 2.32 2.02 15.13
C ARG A 172 2.24 1.83 16.65
N HIS A 173 2.31 2.91 17.41
CA HIS A 173 2.17 2.86 18.87
C HIS A 173 0.80 2.36 19.28
N PHE A 174 -0.27 2.91 18.70
CA PHE A 174 -1.65 2.50 18.97
C PHE A 174 -1.88 1.01 18.63
N LEU A 175 -1.43 0.58 17.45
CA LEU A 175 -1.60 -0.82 17.03
C LEU A 175 -0.78 -1.79 17.89
N LYS A 176 0.38 -1.41 18.41
CA LYS A 176 1.14 -2.24 19.37
C LYS A 176 0.41 -2.49 20.66
N THR A 177 -0.41 -1.54 21.12
CA THR A 177 -1.13 -1.64 22.40
C THR A 177 -2.49 -2.32 22.26
N HIS A 178 -3.08 -2.34 21.04
CA HIS A 178 -4.47 -2.78 20.83
C HIS A 178 -4.61 -3.93 19.82
N ALA A 179 -3.55 -4.30 19.11
CA ALA A 179 -3.60 -5.33 18.09
C ALA A 179 -2.96 -6.64 18.55
N SER A 180 -3.51 -7.78 18.09
CA SER A 180 -2.84 -9.07 18.23
C SER A 180 -1.48 -9.04 17.51
N HIS A 181 -0.52 -9.84 18.01
CA HIS A 181 0.91 -9.85 17.59
C HIS A 181 1.16 -9.90 16.07
N ILE A 182 0.21 -10.44 15.28
CA ILE A 182 0.32 -10.60 13.84
C ILE A 182 0.31 -9.23 13.09
N ILE A 183 -0.55 -8.30 13.50
CA ILE A 183 -0.65 -6.96 12.86
C ILE A 183 0.59 -6.13 13.20
N VAL A 184 1.09 -6.27 14.41
CA VAL A 184 2.33 -5.60 14.85
C VAL A 184 3.53 -6.15 14.07
N LEU A 185 3.58 -7.47 13.82
CA LEU A 185 4.64 -8.11 13.05
C LEU A 185 4.64 -7.63 11.59
N LEU A 186 3.47 -7.54 10.96
CA LEU A 186 3.30 -7.03 9.60
C LEU A 186 3.73 -5.56 9.47
N LEU A 187 3.45 -4.74 10.48
CA LEU A 187 3.89 -3.33 10.53
C LEU A 187 5.38 -3.19 10.85
N LEU A 188 5.95 -4.12 11.62
CA LEU A 188 7.39 -4.15 11.93
C LEU A 188 8.22 -4.64 10.74
N LEU A 189 7.72 -5.58 9.95
CA LEU A 189 8.34 -6.01 8.70
C LEU A 189 8.36 -4.88 7.66
N SER A 190 7.41 -3.92 7.76
CA SER A 190 7.46 -2.69 6.96
C SER A 190 8.56 -1.70 7.40
N LYS A 191 9.21 -1.93 8.54
CA LYS A 191 10.27 -1.05 9.08
C LYS A 191 11.51 -0.95 8.18
N LYS A 192 11.76 -1.98 7.35
CA LYS A 192 12.93 -2.07 6.47
C LYS A 192 12.81 -1.20 5.20
N ILE A 193 11.67 -0.52 5.01
CA ILE A 193 11.33 0.21 3.78
C ILE A 193 11.38 1.75 3.98
N TRP A 194 11.76 2.23 5.20
CA TRP A 194 11.61 3.65 5.56
C TRP A 194 12.90 4.32 6.09
N LEU A 195 14.06 3.73 5.83
CA LEU A 195 15.36 4.38 6.01
C LEU A 195 16.02 4.66 4.68
#